data_7d84f31e72c8d7b414af308f49d6f65e
#
_entry.id   7d84f31e72c8d7b414af308f49d6f65e
#
_cell.length_a   1.000
_cell.length_b   1.000
_cell.length_c   1.000
_cell.angle_alpha   90.00
_cell.angle_beta   90.00
_cell.angle_gamma   90.00
#
_symmetry.space_group_name_H-M   'P 1'
#
loop_
_entity.id
_entity.type
_entity.pdbx_description
1 polymer ?
#
loop_
_entity_poly.entity_id
_entity_poly.type
_entity_poly.pdbx_seq_one_letter_code
_entity_poly.pdbx_strand_id
1 'polypeptide(L)'
;RIRGTSTLLGNQEPLWVVDGVIQSDPLPIPDDANPLSSEMDGLRETASNAISWLNPADIETITVLKDASATAIYGTKATNGVIVITTKKAKGDGLNISYSGNFNVGMKPAYRMYDMMNSQEHMRFSQQLWEDRDSYNQNILPIGYAGLIQKLQKKEITRQQFEQEYRKMENMNTDWFDILFRNSFSHAHNVSISAQGEKVASRFSVGINSTRGEAKGNSMTTLTANSNTTFRLDKRLIIDLQLNGSYRETEDFAFGVSPYEYAMNTARDIPAYHEDGTLYYHEKVGATSYSIPNKYSYNYNIINERDNSGTETDGTNLQAALNLRLNLLEDLEFQTTASYAVATNKIKSWATENTHYITKIRGYEVGEILPNSAEQNASVLPFGGLLQSEYAQTKNYSFRSSLVYNKMFNEDHRLTLNLGFQVNSVTQEGNASLRYGYLYYRGEKFATVPKEITAGKRYHKNSRDLHDEMWAGTTVTTTKNNTVSEYFTAVYGYKERYIMNFNARLDASNRFGQDENKKFNPSLSIGV
;
A
#
# COMPACT_ATOMS: atom_id res chain seq x y z
N ARG A 1 -11.40 12.21 6.34
CA ARG A 1 -11.07 13.36 7.21
C ARG A 1 -12.13 13.47 8.32
N ILE A 2 -11.68 13.67 9.56
CA ILE A 2 -12.58 13.81 10.74
C ILE A 2 -12.76 15.28 11.10
N ARG A 3 -11.70 16.10 10.93
CA ARG A 3 -11.67 17.56 11.11
C ARG A 3 -11.13 18.25 9.86
N GLY A 4 -11.23 19.61 9.80
CA GLY A 4 -10.51 20.39 8.82
C GLY A 4 -8.98 20.21 8.97
N THR A 5 -8.21 20.53 7.92
CA THR A 5 -6.75 20.43 7.94
C THR A 5 -6.17 21.36 9.02
N SER A 6 -5.58 20.78 10.05
CA SER A 6 -4.90 21.53 11.12
C SER A 6 -3.40 21.73 10.84
N THR A 7 -2.85 21.03 9.84
CA THR A 7 -1.45 21.14 9.42
C THR A 7 -1.35 21.27 7.90
N LEU A 8 -0.50 22.20 7.43
CA LEU A 8 -0.22 22.38 6.00
C LEU A 8 0.86 21.43 5.48
N LEU A 9 1.71 20.89 6.37
CA LEU A 9 2.92 20.13 6.04
C LEU A 9 3.06 18.82 6.85
N GLY A 10 1.98 18.21 7.34
CA GLY A 10 2.04 16.99 8.13
C GLY A 10 1.02 15.95 7.68
N ASN A 11 1.14 14.73 8.23
CA ASN A 11 0.14 13.67 8.03
C ASN A 11 -1.25 14.19 8.48
N GLN A 12 -2.22 14.13 7.56
CA GLN A 12 -3.59 14.59 7.76
C GLN A 12 -4.53 13.49 8.23
N GLU A 13 -4.01 12.28 8.46
CA GLU A 13 -4.79 11.15 8.90
C GLU A 13 -5.13 11.24 10.40
N PRO A 14 -6.28 10.68 10.82
CA PRO A 14 -6.61 10.56 12.22
C PRO A 14 -5.70 9.56 12.93
N LEU A 15 -5.49 9.77 14.23
CA LEU A 15 -4.76 8.81 15.06
C LEU A 15 -5.61 7.56 15.29
N TRP A 16 -5.06 6.39 15.02
CA TRP A 16 -5.69 5.12 15.31
C TRP A 16 -5.26 4.59 16.68
N VAL A 17 -6.24 4.16 17.47
CA VAL A 17 -6.01 3.55 18.78
C VAL A 17 -6.80 2.25 18.85
N VAL A 18 -6.13 1.13 19.09
CA VAL A 18 -6.77 -0.18 19.24
C VAL A 18 -6.56 -0.66 20.69
N ASP A 19 -7.66 -0.87 21.43
CA ASP A 19 -7.67 -1.27 22.83
C ASP A 19 -6.73 -0.45 23.74
N GLY A 20 -6.67 0.86 23.47
CA GLY A 20 -5.84 1.81 24.21
C GLY A 20 -4.38 1.92 23.74
N VAL A 21 -3.97 1.14 22.77
CA VAL A 21 -2.62 1.19 22.16
C VAL A 21 -2.65 2.05 20.90
N ILE A 22 -1.80 3.08 20.87
CA ILE A 22 -1.61 3.93 19.69
C ILE A 22 -0.95 3.13 18.57
N GLN A 23 -1.58 3.09 17.41
CA GLN A 23 -1.05 2.43 16.22
C GLN A 23 -0.10 3.37 15.47
N SER A 24 0.96 2.81 14.91
CA SER A 24 1.95 3.52 14.10
C SER A 24 1.91 2.99 12.67
N ASP A 25 2.14 3.86 11.71
CA ASP A 25 2.31 3.48 10.32
C ASP A 25 3.50 2.51 10.18
N PRO A 26 3.33 1.36 9.53
CA PRO A 26 4.39 0.38 9.36
C PRO A 26 5.43 0.74 8.28
N LEU A 27 5.22 1.78 7.45
CA LEU A 27 6.15 2.17 6.38
C LEU A 27 7.01 3.38 6.76
N PRO A 28 8.31 3.19 7.00
CA PRO A 28 9.22 4.26 7.38
C PRO A 28 9.99 4.90 6.20
N ILE A 29 9.82 4.43 4.95
CA ILE A 29 10.68 4.86 3.84
C ILE A 29 10.27 6.25 3.36
N PRO A 30 11.16 7.27 3.40
CA PRO A 30 10.88 8.60 2.88
C PRO A 30 10.61 8.59 1.37
N ASP A 31 9.69 9.43 0.90
CA ASP A 31 9.30 9.52 -0.52
C ASP A 31 10.45 9.92 -1.45
N ASP A 32 11.43 10.67 -0.92
CA ASP A 32 12.61 11.14 -1.64
C ASP A 32 13.73 10.09 -1.78
N ALA A 33 13.62 8.95 -1.09
CA ALA A 33 14.63 7.89 -1.12
C ALA A 33 14.53 6.95 -2.33
N ASN A 34 13.46 7.02 -3.14
CA ASN A 34 13.23 6.12 -4.26
C ASN A 34 12.76 6.86 -5.52
N PRO A 35 13.56 6.90 -6.60
CA PRO A 35 13.20 7.55 -7.86
C PRO A 35 12.00 6.93 -8.59
N LEU A 36 11.58 5.71 -8.22
CA LEU A 36 10.39 5.01 -8.74
C LEU A 36 9.16 5.15 -7.81
N SER A 37 9.21 6.03 -6.81
CA SER A 37 8.16 6.17 -5.80
C SER A 37 6.77 6.46 -6.36
N SER A 38 6.67 7.23 -7.44
CA SER A 38 5.39 7.62 -8.04
C SER A 38 4.60 6.44 -8.64
N GLU A 39 5.28 5.38 -9.08
CA GLU A 39 4.61 4.18 -9.63
C GLU A 39 4.15 3.22 -8.52
N MET A 40 4.70 3.36 -7.31
CA MET A 40 4.42 2.49 -6.17
C MET A 40 3.52 3.11 -5.09
N ASP A 41 3.11 4.36 -5.25
CA ASP A 41 2.33 5.10 -4.24
C ASP A 41 1.01 4.38 -3.86
N GLY A 42 0.33 3.78 -4.82
CA GLY A 42 -0.89 3.01 -4.57
C GLY A 42 -0.67 1.75 -3.71
N LEU A 43 0.45 1.06 -3.89
CA LEU A 43 0.82 -0.12 -3.09
C LEU A 43 1.25 0.28 -1.68
N ARG A 44 1.98 1.40 -1.57
CA ARG A 44 2.35 1.98 -0.28
C ARG A 44 1.14 2.39 0.54
N GLU A 45 0.14 3.03 -0.09
CA GLU A 45 -1.09 3.43 0.58
C GLU A 45 -1.85 2.23 1.16
N THR A 46 -1.94 1.13 0.42
CA THR A 46 -2.58 -0.10 0.90
C THR A 46 -1.78 -0.79 2.01
N ALA A 47 -0.45 -0.77 1.92
CA ALA A 47 0.44 -1.37 2.91
C ALA A 47 0.63 -0.51 4.17
N SER A 48 0.48 0.81 4.06
CA SER A 48 0.71 1.78 5.14
C SER A 48 -0.44 1.91 6.14
N ASN A 49 -1.60 1.32 5.88
CA ASN A 49 -2.74 1.43 6.79
C ASN A 49 -2.42 0.82 8.16
N ALA A 50 -2.35 1.67 9.18
CA ALA A 50 -1.96 1.33 10.55
C ALA A 50 -2.82 0.24 11.23
N ILE A 51 -4.02 -0.04 10.70
CA ILE A 51 -4.95 -1.06 11.22
C ILE A 51 -5.20 -2.22 10.25
N SER A 52 -4.45 -2.32 9.16
CA SER A 52 -4.62 -3.37 8.13
C SER A 52 -4.46 -4.80 8.68
N TRP A 53 -3.82 -4.93 9.84
CA TRP A 53 -3.64 -6.19 10.56
C TRP A 53 -4.87 -6.66 11.34
N LEU A 54 -5.83 -5.77 11.60
CA LEU A 54 -6.98 -6.06 12.45
C LEU A 54 -8.10 -6.75 11.65
N ASN A 55 -8.56 -7.89 12.16
CA ASN A 55 -9.71 -8.58 11.59
C ASN A 55 -11.01 -7.83 11.92
N PRO A 56 -11.80 -7.37 10.92
CA PRO A 56 -13.08 -6.70 11.18
C PRO A 56 -14.07 -7.53 12.03
N ALA A 57 -13.99 -8.87 11.93
CA ALA A 57 -14.84 -9.76 12.73
C ALA A 57 -14.56 -9.68 14.24
N ASP A 58 -13.37 -9.22 14.63
CA ASP A 58 -12.97 -9.05 16.03
C ASP A 58 -13.26 -7.66 16.60
N ILE A 59 -13.75 -6.72 15.79
CA ILE A 59 -14.12 -5.38 16.23
C ILE A 59 -15.46 -5.44 16.98
N GLU A 60 -15.49 -4.83 18.16
CA GLU A 60 -16.73 -4.63 18.92
C GLU A 60 -17.32 -3.24 18.71
N THR A 61 -16.47 -2.18 18.85
CA THR A 61 -16.89 -0.79 18.67
C THR A 61 -15.85 0.03 17.95
N ILE A 62 -16.31 1.01 17.18
CA ILE A 62 -15.50 2.06 16.59
C ILE A 62 -16.06 3.39 17.09
N THR A 63 -15.22 4.16 17.79
CA THR A 63 -15.58 5.47 18.34
C THR A 63 -14.71 6.55 17.72
N VAL A 64 -15.32 7.60 17.18
CA VAL A 64 -14.60 8.73 16.57
C VAL A 64 -14.61 9.90 17.53
N LEU A 65 -13.44 10.28 18.05
CA LEU A 65 -13.25 11.43 18.94
C LEU A 65 -12.93 12.67 18.08
N LYS A 66 -13.90 13.59 18.05
CA LYS A 66 -13.79 14.83 17.27
C LYS A 66 -13.44 16.04 18.12
N ASP A 67 -13.76 16.02 19.42
CA ASP A 67 -13.62 17.18 20.29
C ASP A 67 -12.21 17.30 20.86
N ALA A 68 -11.74 18.53 21.01
CA ALA A 68 -10.40 18.82 21.53
C ALA A 68 -10.20 18.25 22.95
N SER A 69 -11.24 18.29 23.78
CA SER A 69 -11.22 17.72 25.13
C SER A 69 -11.07 16.19 25.13
N ALA A 70 -11.78 15.49 24.25
CA ALA A 70 -11.70 14.04 24.12
C ALA A 70 -10.35 13.57 23.53
N THR A 71 -9.73 14.37 22.68
CA THR A 71 -8.45 14.06 22.03
C THR A 71 -7.23 14.48 22.85
N ALA A 72 -7.40 15.33 23.88
CA ALA A 72 -6.29 15.87 24.68
C ALA A 72 -5.40 14.81 25.35
N ILE A 73 -5.99 13.67 25.77
CA ILE A 73 -5.21 12.55 26.33
C ILE A 73 -4.24 11.91 25.34
N TYR A 74 -4.44 12.08 24.02
CA TYR A 74 -3.56 11.54 22.99
C TYR A 74 -2.52 12.55 22.49
N GLY A 75 -2.57 13.82 22.98
CA GLY A 75 -1.60 14.86 22.73
C GLY A 75 -1.59 15.41 21.31
N THR A 76 -0.45 15.98 20.91
CA THR A 76 -0.26 16.63 19.61
C THR A 76 -0.50 15.72 18.40
N LYS A 77 -0.38 14.41 18.55
CA LYS A 77 -0.70 13.42 17.49
C LYS A 77 -2.19 13.35 17.16
N ALA A 78 -3.06 13.83 18.04
CA ALA A 78 -4.51 13.74 17.89
C ALA A 78 -5.15 14.99 17.24
N THR A 79 -4.35 15.90 16.68
CA THR A 79 -4.84 17.16 16.06
C THR A 79 -5.85 16.93 14.94
N ASN A 80 -5.74 15.84 14.20
CA ASN A 80 -6.66 15.47 13.11
C ASN A 80 -7.84 14.59 13.56
N GLY A 81 -8.02 14.40 14.89
CA GLY A 81 -9.00 13.51 15.51
C GLY A 81 -8.42 12.14 15.85
N VAL A 82 -9.20 11.34 16.58
CA VAL A 82 -8.80 9.99 17.00
C VAL A 82 -9.90 9.00 16.68
N ILE A 83 -9.55 7.86 16.12
CA ILE A 83 -10.43 6.72 15.95
C ILE A 83 -10.02 5.65 16.96
N VAL A 84 -10.92 5.36 17.89
CA VAL A 84 -10.71 4.36 18.93
C VAL A 84 -11.47 3.10 18.55
N ILE A 85 -10.77 1.99 18.42
CA ILE A 85 -11.32 0.67 18.17
C ILE A 85 -11.21 -0.15 19.46
N THR A 86 -12.31 -0.80 19.82
CA THR A 86 -12.34 -1.78 20.90
C THR A 86 -12.59 -3.16 20.31
N THR A 87 -11.78 -4.14 20.69
CA THR A 87 -11.94 -5.53 20.23
C THR A 87 -12.88 -6.32 21.12
N LYS A 88 -13.50 -7.37 20.55
CA LYS A 88 -14.41 -8.25 21.25
C LYS A 88 -13.71 -8.99 22.40
N LYS A 89 -14.35 -8.99 23.58
CA LYS A 89 -13.94 -9.77 24.73
C LYS A 89 -14.86 -10.98 24.94
N ALA A 90 -14.49 -11.90 25.80
CA ALA A 90 -15.38 -13.00 26.19
C ALA A 90 -16.65 -12.45 26.84
N LYS A 91 -17.82 -12.96 26.42
CA LYS A 91 -19.16 -12.62 26.93
C LYS A 91 -19.95 -13.88 27.16
N GLY A 92 -20.83 -13.86 28.18
CA GLY A 92 -21.69 -14.98 28.56
C GLY A 92 -20.96 -16.02 29.41
N ASP A 93 -21.73 -16.91 30.04
CA ASP A 93 -21.21 -17.96 30.91
C ASP A 93 -20.79 -19.20 30.10
N GLY A 94 -19.70 -19.86 30.52
CA GLY A 94 -19.20 -21.09 29.93
C GLY A 94 -18.40 -20.94 28.65
N LEU A 95 -18.33 -22.01 27.87
CA LEU A 95 -17.63 -22.10 26.59
C LEU A 95 -18.56 -21.73 25.44
N ASN A 96 -18.13 -20.79 24.62
CA ASN A 96 -18.84 -20.36 23.42
C ASN A 96 -17.91 -20.44 22.20
N ILE A 97 -18.37 -21.12 21.14
CA ILE A 97 -17.65 -21.24 19.86
C ILE A 97 -18.51 -20.55 18.81
N SER A 98 -17.90 -19.63 18.03
CA SER A 98 -18.58 -19.00 16.92
C SER A 98 -17.73 -19.08 15.64
N TYR A 99 -18.45 -19.26 14.54
CA TYR A 99 -17.91 -19.20 13.19
C TYR A 99 -18.66 -18.14 12.40
N SER A 100 -17.92 -17.33 11.64
CA SER A 100 -18.49 -16.44 10.63
C SER A 100 -17.79 -16.63 9.30
N GLY A 101 -18.58 -16.76 8.24
CA GLY A 101 -18.13 -16.84 6.86
C GLY A 101 -18.73 -15.70 6.05
N ASN A 102 -17.90 -15.04 5.24
CA ASN A 102 -18.32 -13.95 4.36
C ASN A 102 -17.81 -14.25 2.94
N PHE A 103 -18.67 -14.12 1.95
CA PHE A 103 -18.34 -14.39 0.55
C PHE A 103 -18.82 -13.23 -0.31
N ASN A 104 -17.92 -12.67 -1.11
CA ASN A 104 -18.23 -11.59 -2.03
C ASN A 104 -17.82 -11.97 -3.44
N VAL A 105 -18.69 -11.68 -4.39
CA VAL A 105 -18.44 -11.82 -5.83
C VAL A 105 -18.63 -10.45 -6.47
N GLY A 106 -17.56 -9.92 -7.08
CA GLY A 106 -17.62 -8.71 -7.91
C GLY A 106 -17.67 -9.10 -9.38
N MET A 107 -18.44 -8.36 -10.18
CA MET A 107 -18.49 -8.58 -11.62
C MET A 107 -17.33 -7.85 -12.28
N LYS A 108 -16.65 -8.52 -13.23
CA LYS A 108 -15.63 -7.91 -14.05
C LYS A 108 -16.20 -6.75 -14.87
N PRO A 109 -15.41 -5.71 -15.17
CA PRO A 109 -15.82 -4.66 -16.12
C PRO A 109 -16.09 -5.25 -17.51
N ALA A 110 -16.91 -4.57 -18.29
CA ALA A 110 -17.24 -4.96 -19.65
C ALA A 110 -17.49 -3.72 -20.51
N TYR A 111 -17.18 -3.78 -21.80
CA TYR A 111 -17.35 -2.64 -22.74
C TYR A 111 -18.76 -2.04 -22.76
N ARG A 112 -19.80 -2.85 -22.51
CA ARG A 112 -21.18 -2.36 -22.42
C ARG A 112 -21.43 -1.33 -21.30
N MET A 113 -20.50 -1.20 -20.37
CA MET A 113 -20.57 -0.24 -19.25
C MET A 113 -19.97 1.11 -19.62
N TYR A 114 -19.33 1.21 -20.78
CA TYR A 114 -18.59 2.39 -21.23
C TYR A 114 -19.00 2.76 -22.65
N ASP A 115 -19.01 4.05 -22.94
CA ASP A 115 -19.23 4.56 -24.30
C ASP A 115 -17.88 4.64 -25.03
N MET A 116 -17.48 3.52 -25.63
CA MET A 116 -16.18 3.36 -26.28
C MET A 116 -16.36 2.85 -27.71
N MET A 117 -15.47 3.31 -28.58
CA MET A 117 -15.45 2.88 -29.98
C MET A 117 -15.25 1.36 -30.10
N ASN A 118 -16.03 0.72 -30.95
CA ASN A 118 -15.76 -0.63 -31.43
C ASN A 118 -14.69 -0.61 -32.54
N SER A 119 -14.27 -1.78 -33.03
CA SER A 119 -13.23 -1.88 -34.08
C SER A 119 -13.61 -1.16 -35.36
N GLN A 120 -14.87 -1.23 -35.78
CA GLN A 120 -15.34 -0.58 -37.01
C GLN A 120 -15.27 0.94 -36.87
N GLU A 121 -15.75 1.48 -35.77
CA GLU A 121 -15.72 2.92 -35.47
C GLU A 121 -14.29 3.43 -35.38
N HIS A 122 -13.42 2.69 -34.70
CA HIS A 122 -11.99 3.05 -34.57
C HIS A 122 -11.26 3.03 -35.91
N MET A 123 -11.48 2.02 -36.75
CA MET A 123 -10.88 1.94 -38.08
C MET A 123 -11.32 3.10 -38.97
N ARG A 124 -12.63 3.49 -38.97
CA ARG A 124 -13.13 4.64 -39.70
C ARG A 124 -12.59 5.96 -39.19
N PHE A 125 -12.52 6.12 -37.87
CA PHE A 125 -11.93 7.30 -37.23
C PHE A 125 -10.43 7.43 -37.57
N SER A 126 -9.68 6.35 -37.51
CA SER A 126 -8.25 6.31 -37.87
C SER A 126 -8.05 6.61 -39.37
N GLN A 127 -8.93 6.12 -40.24
CA GLN A 127 -8.92 6.46 -41.66
C GLN A 127 -9.17 7.96 -41.91
N GLN A 128 -10.18 8.54 -41.25
CA GLN A 128 -10.50 9.96 -41.36
C GLN A 128 -9.33 10.84 -40.90
N LEU A 129 -8.73 10.53 -39.74
CA LEU A 129 -7.54 11.23 -39.26
C LEU A 129 -6.37 11.19 -40.26
N TRP A 130 -6.20 10.05 -40.95
CA TRP A 130 -5.20 9.93 -41.98
C TRP A 130 -5.50 10.78 -43.20
N GLU A 131 -6.75 10.76 -43.67
CA GLU A 131 -7.22 11.54 -44.84
C GLU A 131 -7.18 13.05 -44.57
N ASP A 132 -7.55 13.49 -43.37
CA ASP A 132 -7.51 14.89 -42.94
C ASP A 132 -6.07 15.38 -42.65
N ARG A 133 -5.07 14.51 -42.77
CA ARG A 133 -3.64 14.78 -42.48
C ARG A 133 -3.33 15.23 -41.06
N ASP A 134 -4.22 15.04 -40.12
CA ASP A 134 -4.03 15.35 -38.71
C ASP A 134 -2.90 14.49 -38.08
N SER A 135 -2.62 13.36 -38.72
CA SER A 135 -1.63 12.38 -38.26
C SER A 135 -0.23 12.58 -38.87
N TYR A 136 0.09 13.74 -39.46
CA TYR A 136 1.38 13.98 -40.14
C TYR A 136 2.56 14.21 -39.20
N ASN A 137 2.43 13.96 -37.91
CA ASN A 137 3.58 13.88 -37.03
C ASN A 137 4.46 12.68 -37.41
N GLN A 138 5.77 12.87 -37.44
CA GLN A 138 6.79 11.92 -37.90
C GLN A 138 6.83 10.60 -37.12
N ASN A 139 5.99 10.41 -36.12
CA ASN A 139 6.03 9.32 -35.14
C ASN A 139 4.68 8.58 -35.02
N ILE A 140 3.99 8.37 -36.16
CA ILE A 140 2.74 7.59 -36.16
C ILE A 140 3.08 6.12 -35.93
N LEU A 141 2.50 5.54 -34.86
CA LEU A 141 2.61 4.11 -34.63
C LEU A 141 1.91 3.33 -35.77
N PRO A 142 2.53 2.26 -36.28
CA PRO A 142 1.99 1.46 -37.36
C PRO A 142 0.91 0.48 -36.88
N ILE A 143 -0.14 1.01 -36.25
CA ILE A 143 -1.30 0.25 -35.74
C ILE A 143 -2.57 0.71 -36.46
N GLY A 144 -3.60 -0.14 -36.50
CA GLY A 144 -4.87 0.14 -37.13
C GLY A 144 -4.75 0.49 -38.61
N TYR A 145 -5.58 1.41 -39.08
CA TYR A 145 -5.58 1.88 -40.47
C TYR A 145 -4.22 2.50 -40.86
N ALA A 146 -3.63 3.29 -39.97
CA ALA A 146 -2.34 3.93 -40.23
C ALA A 146 -1.22 2.92 -40.50
N GLY A 147 -1.20 1.81 -39.78
CA GLY A 147 -0.25 0.71 -40.03
C GLY A 147 -0.47 0.01 -41.36
N LEU A 148 -1.74 -0.27 -41.71
CA LEU A 148 -2.08 -0.92 -42.97
C LEU A 148 -1.75 -0.04 -44.20
N ILE A 149 -2.07 1.25 -44.16
CA ILE A 149 -1.82 2.15 -45.28
C ILE A 149 -0.33 2.38 -45.50
N GLN A 150 0.47 2.42 -44.39
CA GLN A 150 1.93 2.47 -44.49
C GLN A 150 2.52 1.23 -45.16
N LYS A 151 2.05 0.02 -44.82
CA LYS A 151 2.47 -1.23 -45.48
C LYS A 151 2.13 -1.23 -46.97
N LEU A 152 0.95 -0.74 -47.34
CA LEU A 152 0.56 -0.60 -48.73
C LEU A 152 1.46 0.39 -49.48
N GLN A 153 1.73 1.56 -48.91
CA GLN A 153 2.61 2.58 -49.49
C GLN A 153 4.06 2.09 -49.67
N LYS A 154 4.56 1.31 -48.69
CA LYS A 154 5.88 0.65 -48.75
C LYS A 154 5.90 -0.55 -49.70
N LYS A 155 4.76 -0.95 -50.28
CA LYS A 155 4.59 -2.14 -51.14
C LYS A 155 4.91 -3.47 -50.44
N GLU A 156 4.76 -3.50 -49.13
CA GLU A 156 4.90 -4.71 -48.32
C GLU A 156 3.68 -5.63 -48.48
N ILE A 157 2.52 -5.05 -48.78
CA ILE A 157 1.26 -5.76 -49.06
C ILE A 157 0.65 -5.23 -50.36
N THR A 158 -0.12 -6.13 -51.00
CA THR A 158 -0.94 -5.76 -52.17
C THR A 158 -2.22 -5.05 -51.75
N ARG A 159 -2.91 -4.38 -52.71
CA ARG A 159 -4.21 -3.76 -52.44
C ARG A 159 -5.27 -4.80 -51.98
N GLN A 160 -5.25 -5.97 -52.56
CA GLN A 160 -6.16 -7.07 -52.15
C GLN A 160 -5.91 -7.50 -50.70
N GLN A 161 -4.65 -7.66 -50.30
CA GLN A 161 -4.28 -7.96 -48.93
C GLN A 161 -4.66 -6.83 -47.97
N PHE A 162 -4.46 -5.56 -48.38
CA PHE A 162 -4.91 -4.41 -47.59
C PHE A 162 -6.41 -4.46 -47.30
N GLU A 163 -7.24 -4.72 -48.32
CA GLU A 163 -8.69 -4.79 -48.16
C GLU A 163 -9.13 -5.97 -47.28
N GLN A 164 -8.43 -7.10 -47.36
CA GLN A 164 -8.69 -8.26 -46.52
C GLN A 164 -8.34 -7.99 -45.07
N GLU A 165 -7.16 -7.44 -44.80
CA GLU A 165 -6.71 -7.11 -43.44
C GLU A 165 -7.56 -5.99 -42.84
N TYR A 166 -7.95 -4.97 -43.63
CA TYR A 166 -8.85 -3.92 -43.17
C TYR A 166 -10.19 -4.48 -42.69
N ARG A 167 -10.81 -5.37 -43.45
CA ARG A 167 -12.08 -6.01 -43.06
C ARG A 167 -11.91 -6.92 -41.85
N LYS A 168 -10.77 -7.62 -41.74
CA LYS A 168 -10.45 -8.45 -40.57
C LYS A 168 -10.37 -7.60 -39.31
N MET A 169 -9.66 -6.47 -39.36
CA MET A 169 -9.51 -5.55 -38.23
C MET A 169 -10.84 -4.88 -37.87
N GLU A 170 -11.61 -4.43 -38.86
CA GLU A 170 -12.92 -3.81 -38.65
C GLU A 170 -13.91 -4.70 -37.88
N ASN A 171 -13.82 -6.01 -38.04
CA ASN A 171 -14.70 -6.99 -37.40
C ASN A 171 -14.12 -7.68 -36.15
N MET A 172 -12.91 -7.35 -35.74
CA MET A 172 -12.17 -8.08 -34.69
C MET A 172 -12.82 -7.96 -33.32
N ASN A 173 -13.09 -6.74 -32.86
CA ASN A 173 -13.74 -6.44 -31.58
C ASN A 173 -13.11 -7.17 -30.38
N THR A 174 -11.78 -7.12 -30.27
CA THR A 174 -11.05 -7.70 -29.12
C THR A 174 -11.66 -7.21 -27.83
N ASP A 175 -12.01 -8.15 -26.95
CA ASP A 175 -12.54 -7.84 -25.62
C ASP A 175 -11.42 -7.89 -24.58
N TRP A 176 -10.73 -6.75 -24.40
CA TRP A 176 -9.65 -6.63 -23.43
C TRP A 176 -10.11 -6.82 -22.00
N PHE A 177 -11.39 -6.47 -21.68
CA PHE A 177 -11.91 -6.75 -20.34
C PHE A 177 -12.10 -8.24 -20.11
N ASP A 178 -12.51 -9.02 -21.11
CA ASP A 178 -12.62 -10.47 -20.96
C ASP A 178 -11.25 -11.16 -20.84
N ILE A 179 -10.28 -10.66 -21.60
CA ILE A 179 -8.91 -11.20 -21.61
C ILE A 179 -8.19 -10.92 -20.28
N LEU A 180 -8.27 -9.68 -19.77
CA LEU A 180 -7.46 -9.20 -18.64
C LEU A 180 -8.17 -9.32 -17.29
N PHE A 181 -9.50 -9.46 -17.28
CA PHE A 181 -10.28 -9.46 -16.05
C PHE A 181 -11.03 -10.78 -15.85
N ARG A 182 -11.45 -11.00 -14.62
CA ARG A 182 -12.30 -12.09 -14.14
C ARG A 182 -13.31 -11.53 -13.16
N ASN A 183 -14.36 -12.26 -12.87
CA ASN A 183 -15.16 -11.92 -11.70
C ASN A 183 -14.28 -12.05 -10.44
N SER A 184 -14.26 -11.03 -9.61
CA SER A 184 -13.54 -11.07 -8.34
C SER A 184 -14.26 -12.00 -7.38
N PHE A 185 -13.48 -12.68 -6.56
CA PHE A 185 -14.00 -13.54 -5.50
C PHE A 185 -13.20 -13.30 -4.23
N SER A 186 -13.89 -12.93 -3.18
CA SER A 186 -13.29 -12.84 -1.86
C SER A 186 -14.09 -13.66 -0.86
N HIS A 187 -13.36 -14.31 0.05
CA HIS A 187 -13.94 -15.04 1.16
C HIS A 187 -13.18 -14.75 2.44
N ALA A 188 -13.93 -14.61 3.52
CA ALA A 188 -13.37 -14.45 4.85
C ALA A 188 -14.01 -15.50 5.78
N HIS A 189 -13.17 -16.16 6.55
CA HIS A 189 -13.58 -17.11 7.58
C HIS A 189 -12.98 -16.71 8.90
N ASN A 190 -13.78 -16.67 9.95
CA ASN A 190 -13.32 -16.40 11.30
C ASN A 190 -13.92 -17.40 12.27
N VAL A 191 -13.07 -18.05 13.05
CA VAL A 191 -13.44 -18.93 14.14
C VAL A 191 -13.02 -18.27 15.44
N SER A 192 -13.92 -18.17 16.40
CA SER A 192 -13.57 -17.71 17.74
C SER A 192 -14.10 -18.64 18.82
N ILE A 193 -13.28 -18.79 19.85
CA ILE A 193 -13.59 -19.55 21.06
C ILE A 193 -13.49 -18.57 22.21
N SER A 194 -14.52 -18.51 23.03
CA SER A 194 -14.50 -17.72 24.26
C SER A 194 -14.99 -18.55 25.44
N ALA A 195 -14.34 -18.34 26.57
CA ALA A 195 -14.70 -18.95 27.81
C ALA A 195 -14.68 -17.89 28.93
N GLN A 196 -15.69 -17.88 29.78
CA GLN A 196 -15.78 -16.97 30.91
C GLN A 196 -16.06 -17.75 32.18
N GLY A 197 -15.18 -17.56 33.17
CA GLY A 197 -15.33 -17.97 34.54
C GLY A 197 -15.23 -16.76 35.48
N GLU A 198 -15.38 -16.98 36.79
CA GLU A 198 -15.30 -15.91 37.80
C GLU A 198 -13.99 -15.13 37.77
N LYS A 199 -12.86 -15.87 37.68
CA LYS A 199 -11.50 -15.28 37.73
C LYS A 199 -10.84 -15.04 36.39
N VAL A 200 -11.25 -15.78 35.37
CA VAL A 200 -10.62 -15.71 34.03
C VAL A 200 -11.70 -15.67 32.96
N ALA A 201 -11.58 -14.71 32.07
CA ALA A 201 -12.37 -14.63 30.85
C ALA A 201 -11.40 -14.53 29.67
N SER A 202 -11.50 -15.46 28.72
CA SER A 202 -10.58 -15.50 27.57
C SER A 202 -11.35 -15.66 26.27
N ARG A 203 -10.95 -14.92 25.25
CA ARG A 203 -11.39 -15.08 23.87
C ARG A 203 -10.18 -15.25 22.96
N PHE A 204 -10.22 -16.28 22.15
CA PHE A 204 -9.26 -16.54 21.09
C PHE A 204 -9.98 -16.56 19.74
N SER A 205 -9.39 -15.95 18.71
CA SER A 205 -9.93 -15.99 17.35
C SER A 205 -8.83 -16.18 16.32
N VAL A 206 -9.14 -16.91 15.27
CA VAL A 206 -8.30 -17.08 14.08
C VAL A 206 -9.15 -16.77 12.86
N GLY A 207 -8.61 -15.96 11.96
CA GLY A 207 -9.26 -15.56 10.72
C GLY A 207 -8.37 -15.72 9.51
N ILE A 208 -8.98 -16.02 8.38
CA ILE A 208 -8.39 -15.93 7.06
C ILE A 208 -9.29 -15.07 6.18
N ASN A 209 -8.68 -14.15 5.45
CA ASN A 209 -9.36 -13.35 4.43
C ASN A 209 -8.54 -13.48 3.13
N SER A 210 -9.16 -13.99 2.07
CA SER A 210 -8.52 -14.16 0.76
C SER A 210 -9.35 -13.48 -0.30
N THR A 211 -8.70 -12.63 -1.09
CA THR A 211 -9.30 -11.86 -2.18
C THR A 211 -8.55 -12.13 -3.47
N ARG A 212 -9.27 -12.58 -4.49
CA ARG A 212 -8.80 -12.56 -5.87
C ARG A 212 -9.43 -11.37 -6.56
N GLY A 213 -8.61 -10.40 -6.92
CA GLY A 213 -9.04 -9.18 -7.59
C GLY A 213 -9.67 -9.41 -8.96
N GLU A 214 -10.32 -8.39 -9.49
CA GLU A 214 -10.93 -8.43 -10.82
C GLU A 214 -9.89 -8.54 -11.92
N ALA A 215 -8.77 -7.85 -11.81
CA ALA A 215 -7.65 -8.01 -12.74
C ALA A 215 -6.93 -9.34 -12.51
N LYS A 216 -6.67 -10.10 -13.59
CA LYS A 216 -5.92 -11.37 -13.51
C LYS A 216 -4.46 -11.07 -13.16
N GLY A 217 -3.96 -11.60 -12.06
CA GLY A 217 -2.61 -11.36 -11.53
C GLY A 217 -2.60 -10.56 -10.22
N ASN A 218 -3.78 -10.14 -9.73
CA ASN A 218 -3.89 -9.47 -8.43
C ASN A 218 -4.55 -10.39 -7.41
N SER A 219 -3.92 -10.54 -6.22
CA SER A 219 -4.45 -11.31 -5.11
C SER A 219 -3.96 -10.79 -3.76
N MET A 220 -4.73 -11.01 -2.69
CA MET A 220 -4.36 -10.70 -1.31
C MET A 220 -4.89 -11.78 -0.38
N THR A 221 -4.03 -12.28 0.51
CA THR A 221 -4.43 -13.19 1.59
C THR A 221 -3.91 -12.65 2.92
N THR A 222 -4.80 -12.59 3.92
CA THR A 222 -4.48 -12.15 5.28
C THR A 222 -4.87 -13.23 6.27
N LEU A 223 -3.93 -13.63 7.11
CA LEU A 223 -4.13 -14.50 8.27
C LEU A 223 -4.09 -13.64 9.53
N THR A 224 -5.02 -13.89 10.47
CA THR A 224 -5.06 -13.17 11.75
C THR A 224 -5.23 -14.15 12.90
N ALA A 225 -4.60 -13.85 14.03
CA ALA A 225 -4.78 -14.57 15.28
C ALA A 225 -4.81 -13.56 16.43
N ASN A 226 -5.88 -13.58 17.24
CA ASN A 226 -6.07 -12.64 18.32
C ASN A 226 -6.44 -13.38 19.61
N SER A 227 -5.89 -12.93 20.74
CA SER A 227 -6.21 -13.44 22.06
C SER A 227 -6.42 -12.30 23.04
N ASN A 228 -7.57 -12.26 23.68
CA ASN A 228 -7.92 -11.34 24.76
C ASN A 228 -8.25 -12.11 26.01
N THR A 229 -7.44 -11.98 27.06
CA THR A 229 -7.64 -12.67 28.34
C THR A 229 -7.70 -11.66 29.48
N THR A 230 -8.77 -11.68 30.22
CA THR A 230 -8.99 -10.87 31.43
C THR A 230 -8.85 -11.76 32.66
N PHE A 231 -7.91 -11.42 33.55
CA PHE A 231 -7.72 -12.02 34.87
C PHE A 231 -8.34 -11.12 35.94
N ARG A 232 -9.26 -11.62 36.72
CA ARG A 232 -9.86 -10.97 37.89
C ARG A 232 -9.26 -11.67 39.12
N LEU A 233 -8.08 -11.20 39.54
CA LEU A 233 -7.35 -11.85 40.63
C LEU A 233 -8.02 -11.60 41.99
N ASP A 234 -8.57 -10.40 42.14
CA ASP A 234 -9.38 -9.99 43.29
C ASP A 234 -10.39 -8.93 42.82
N LYS A 235 -11.32 -8.52 43.69
CA LYS A 235 -12.27 -7.41 43.43
C LYS A 235 -11.54 -6.08 43.10
N ARG A 236 -10.29 -5.96 43.51
CA ARG A 236 -9.46 -4.76 43.33
C ARG A 236 -8.52 -4.82 42.13
N LEU A 237 -8.15 -6.02 41.65
CA LEU A 237 -7.09 -6.17 40.64
C LEU A 237 -7.60 -6.91 39.40
N ILE A 238 -7.62 -6.21 38.29
CA ILE A 238 -7.97 -6.73 36.97
C ILE A 238 -6.78 -6.55 36.04
N ILE A 239 -6.41 -7.62 35.33
CA ILE A 239 -5.35 -7.62 34.34
C ILE A 239 -5.93 -8.10 33.01
N ASP A 240 -5.82 -7.28 31.96
CA ASP A 240 -6.16 -7.66 30.59
C ASP A 240 -4.86 -7.90 29.79
N LEU A 241 -4.68 -9.10 29.26
CA LEU A 241 -3.60 -9.48 28.36
C LEU A 241 -4.16 -9.61 26.94
N GLN A 242 -3.54 -8.91 26.00
CA GLN A 242 -3.92 -8.93 24.59
C GLN A 242 -2.72 -9.34 23.75
N LEU A 243 -2.92 -10.31 22.87
CA LEU A 243 -1.93 -10.78 21.91
C LEU A 243 -2.58 -10.78 20.52
N ASN A 244 -2.00 -10.06 19.60
CA ASN A 244 -2.50 -9.94 18.23
C ASN A 244 -1.39 -10.28 17.25
N GLY A 245 -1.69 -11.07 16.24
CA GLY A 245 -0.79 -11.41 15.16
C GLY A 245 -1.49 -11.39 13.82
N SER A 246 -0.80 -10.90 12.79
CA SER A 246 -1.26 -11.03 11.40
C SER A 246 -0.11 -11.26 10.44
N TYR A 247 -0.40 -11.99 9.39
CA TYR A 247 0.43 -12.16 8.20
C TYR A 247 -0.40 -11.85 6.96
N ARG A 248 0.13 -11.04 6.07
CA ARG A 248 -0.51 -10.65 4.81
C ARG A 248 0.45 -10.87 3.66
N GLU A 249 -0.05 -11.48 2.61
CA GLU A 249 0.61 -11.68 1.33
C GLU A 249 -0.23 -11.02 0.23
N THR A 250 0.41 -10.25 -0.64
CA THR A 250 -0.24 -9.55 -1.75
C THR A 250 0.60 -9.73 -3.01
N GLU A 251 -0.08 -10.09 -4.10
CA GLU A 251 0.48 -10.07 -5.45
C GLU A 251 -0.17 -8.94 -6.24
N ASP A 252 0.62 -8.17 -6.98
CA ASP A 252 0.16 -7.05 -7.78
C ASP A 252 1.05 -6.79 -8.99
N PHE A 253 0.66 -5.86 -9.82
CA PHE A 253 1.39 -5.45 -11.02
C PHE A 253 2.58 -4.55 -10.67
N ALA A 254 3.53 -4.44 -11.59
CA ALA A 254 4.71 -3.59 -11.46
C ALA A 254 5.01 -2.84 -12.75
N PHE A 255 5.84 -1.80 -12.67
CA PHE A 255 6.47 -1.11 -13.79
C PHE A 255 5.52 -0.66 -14.91
N GLY A 256 4.40 -0.01 -14.52
CA GLY A 256 3.42 0.55 -15.45
C GLY A 256 2.51 -0.47 -16.12
N VAL A 257 2.42 -1.69 -15.59
CA VAL A 257 1.42 -2.67 -16.00
C VAL A 257 0.10 -2.33 -15.34
N SER A 258 -0.82 -1.75 -16.10
CA SER A 258 -2.17 -1.38 -15.66
C SER A 258 -3.21 -2.01 -16.60
N PRO A 259 -3.78 -3.18 -16.23
CA PRO A 259 -4.78 -3.85 -17.05
C PRO A 259 -6.01 -2.98 -17.36
N TYR A 260 -6.46 -2.16 -16.39
CA TYR A 260 -7.61 -1.31 -16.57
C TYR A 260 -7.34 -0.18 -17.56
N GLU A 261 -6.25 0.56 -17.40
CA GLU A 261 -5.86 1.61 -18.33
C GLU A 261 -5.61 1.04 -19.74
N TYR A 262 -5.03 -0.15 -19.82
CA TYR A 262 -4.81 -0.80 -21.10
C TYR A 262 -6.14 -1.16 -21.80
N ALA A 263 -7.08 -1.76 -21.09
CA ALA A 263 -8.40 -2.10 -21.64
C ALA A 263 -9.20 -0.87 -22.06
N MET A 264 -9.05 0.26 -21.33
CA MET A 264 -9.71 1.52 -21.65
C MET A 264 -9.08 2.25 -22.83
N ASN A 265 -7.76 2.16 -23.03
CA ASN A 265 -7.03 3.00 -23.98
C ASN A 265 -6.55 2.23 -25.23
N THR A 266 -6.67 0.91 -25.25
CA THR A 266 -6.21 0.10 -26.38
C THR A 266 -7.37 -0.16 -27.35
N ALA A 267 -7.11 0.10 -28.63
CA ALA A 267 -8.07 -0.12 -29.67
C ALA A 267 -8.45 -1.61 -29.79
N ARG A 268 -9.72 -1.88 -30.09
CA ARG A 268 -10.28 -3.22 -30.16
C ARG A 268 -10.00 -3.95 -31.48
N ASP A 269 -9.44 -3.26 -32.48
CA ASP A 269 -8.91 -3.81 -33.74
C ASP A 269 -7.49 -4.37 -33.60
N ILE A 270 -6.88 -4.29 -32.40
CA ILE A 270 -5.62 -4.95 -32.05
C ILE A 270 -5.92 -6.33 -31.45
N PRO A 271 -5.43 -7.45 -32.03
CA PRO A 271 -5.62 -8.77 -31.44
C PRO A 271 -4.70 -8.98 -30.23
N ALA A 272 -5.12 -9.84 -29.30
CA ALA A 272 -4.28 -10.26 -28.19
C ALA A 272 -3.34 -11.41 -28.58
N TYR A 273 -3.78 -12.25 -29.52
CA TYR A 273 -3.09 -13.46 -29.97
C TYR A 273 -3.12 -13.56 -31.50
N HIS A 274 -2.13 -14.22 -32.05
CA HIS A 274 -2.16 -14.73 -33.41
C HIS A 274 -3.14 -15.91 -33.56
N GLU A 275 -3.44 -16.32 -34.77
CA GLU A 275 -4.33 -17.47 -35.06
C GLU A 275 -3.78 -18.79 -34.51
N ASP A 276 -2.48 -18.91 -34.35
CA ASP A 276 -1.78 -20.06 -33.76
C ASP A 276 -1.76 -20.05 -32.22
N GLY A 277 -2.34 -19.03 -31.58
CA GLY A 277 -2.39 -18.86 -30.13
C GLY A 277 -1.16 -18.20 -29.51
N THR A 278 -0.16 -17.82 -30.31
CA THR A 278 0.99 -17.05 -29.81
C THR A 278 0.59 -15.59 -29.54
N LEU A 279 1.31 -14.92 -28.64
CA LEU A 279 1.03 -13.52 -28.28
C LEU A 279 1.23 -12.60 -29.48
N TYR A 280 0.25 -11.74 -29.75
CA TYR A 280 0.38 -10.69 -30.74
C TYR A 280 1.00 -9.45 -30.11
N TYR A 281 2.11 -8.98 -30.65
CA TYR A 281 2.79 -7.77 -30.20
C TYR A 281 2.44 -6.61 -31.15
N HIS A 282 2.03 -5.49 -30.58
CA HIS A 282 1.88 -4.24 -31.30
C HIS A 282 2.96 -3.26 -30.87
N GLU A 283 3.26 -2.29 -31.71
CA GLU A 283 4.22 -1.25 -31.35
C GLU A 283 3.61 -0.30 -30.32
N LYS A 284 4.39 0.01 -29.29
CA LYS A 284 4.07 1.02 -28.28
C LYS A 284 5.22 2.02 -28.23
N VAL A 285 4.88 3.31 -28.08
CA VAL A 285 5.88 4.36 -27.91
C VAL A 285 6.78 4.01 -26.73
N GLY A 286 8.06 3.90 -27.01
CA GLY A 286 9.09 3.60 -26.04
C GLY A 286 10.13 4.71 -25.93
N ALA A 287 9.88 5.87 -26.60
CA ALA A 287 10.78 7.01 -26.59
C ALA A 287 10.95 7.55 -25.17
N THR A 288 11.94 7.02 -24.52
CA THR A 288 12.53 7.62 -23.34
C THR A 288 13.81 8.32 -23.77
N SER A 289 14.41 9.12 -22.92
CA SER A 289 15.77 9.65 -23.10
C SER A 289 16.82 8.58 -23.39
N TYR A 290 16.45 7.32 -23.32
CA TYR A 290 17.28 6.13 -23.43
C TYR A 290 17.14 5.40 -24.78
N SER A 291 16.28 5.86 -25.71
CA SER A 291 16.05 5.15 -26.98
C SER A 291 17.21 5.30 -27.95
N ILE A 292 17.51 4.23 -28.70
CA ILE A 292 18.44 4.28 -29.83
C ILE A 292 18.01 5.43 -30.75
N PRO A 293 18.93 6.27 -31.28
CA PRO A 293 18.58 7.26 -32.28
C PRO A 293 17.78 6.60 -33.41
N ASN A 294 16.57 7.11 -33.68
CA ASN A 294 15.62 6.63 -34.69
C ASN A 294 14.78 5.39 -34.30
N LYS A 295 14.89 4.81 -33.13
CA LYS A 295 13.94 3.80 -32.65
C LYS A 295 12.98 4.46 -31.68
N TYR A 296 11.73 4.62 -32.12
CA TYR A 296 10.68 5.36 -31.44
C TYR A 296 9.73 4.48 -30.65
N SER A 297 9.59 3.23 -31.06
CA SER A 297 8.64 2.26 -30.49
C SER A 297 9.28 0.89 -30.35
N TYR A 298 8.73 0.12 -29.45
CA TYR A 298 9.10 -1.27 -29.18
C TYR A 298 7.83 -2.13 -29.11
N ASN A 299 8.02 -3.42 -29.30
CA ASN A 299 6.95 -4.39 -29.18
C ASN A 299 6.37 -4.44 -27.77
N TYR A 300 5.06 -4.48 -27.69
CA TYR A 300 4.31 -4.53 -26.44
C TYR A 300 3.14 -5.51 -26.52
N ASN A 301 2.97 -6.30 -25.47
CA ASN A 301 1.77 -7.06 -25.20
C ASN A 301 1.55 -7.07 -23.68
N ILE A 302 0.39 -6.61 -23.22
CA ILE A 302 0.08 -6.49 -21.79
C ILE A 302 0.14 -7.84 -21.05
N ILE A 303 -0.19 -8.94 -21.74
CA ILE A 303 -0.14 -10.29 -21.16
C ILE A 303 1.32 -10.67 -20.91
N ASN A 304 2.21 -10.40 -21.88
CA ASN A 304 3.65 -10.59 -21.71
C ASN A 304 4.20 -9.77 -20.55
N GLU A 305 3.81 -8.51 -20.47
CA GLU A 305 4.26 -7.63 -19.37
C GLU A 305 3.82 -8.16 -18.01
N ARG A 306 2.55 -8.54 -17.88
CA ARG A 306 2.00 -9.13 -16.66
C ARG A 306 2.73 -10.42 -16.25
N ASP A 307 3.01 -11.29 -17.21
CA ASP A 307 3.58 -12.62 -16.94
C ASP A 307 5.11 -12.55 -16.70
N ASN A 308 5.75 -11.43 -17.09
CA ASN A 308 7.19 -11.20 -16.96
C ASN A 308 7.56 -10.09 -15.95
N SER A 309 6.58 -9.54 -15.24
CA SER A 309 6.81 -8.59 -14.15
C SER A 309 5.77 -8.77 -13.04
N GLY A 310 6.06 -8.26 -11.86
CA GLY A 310 5.13 -8.33 -10.76
C GLY A 310 5.70 -7.72 -9.48
N THR A 311 4.82 -7.58 -8.49
CA THR A 311 5.14 -7.15 -7.13
C THR A 311 4.57 -8.14 -6.14
N GLU A 312 5.39 -8.63 -5.22
CA GLU A 312 5.01 -9.40 -4.05
C GLU A 312 5.22 -8.55 -2.80
N THR A 313 4.24 -8.53 -1.91
CA THR A 313 4.33 -7.81 -0.63
C THR A 313 3.97 -8.74 0.52
N ASP A 314 4.91 -8.94 1.44
CA ASP A 314 4.72 -9.67 2.69
C ASP A 314 4.66 -8.70 3.86
N GLY A 315 3.57 -8.72 4.61
CA GLY A 315 3.37 -7.93 5.82
C GLY A 315 3.18 -8.82 7.05
N THR A 316 3.92 -8.55 8.13
CA THR A 316 3.71 -9.21 9.43
C THR A 316 3.50 -8.16 10.49
N ASN A 317 2.51 -8.36 11.37
CA ASN A 317 2.29 -7.53 12.55
C ASN A 317 2.14 -8.45 13.77
N LEU A 318 2.87 -8.13 14.84
CA LEU A 318 2.77 -8.79 16.14
C LEU A 318 2.64 -7.71 17.21
N GLN A 319 1.62 -7.81 18.06
CA GLN A 319 1.39 -6.87 19.14
C GLN A 319 1.04 -7.61 20.42
N ALA A 320 1.65 -7.20 21.52
CA ALA A 320 1.29 -7.61 22.87
C ALA A 320 0.96 -6.38 23.71
N ALA A 321 -0.10 -6.43 24.48
CA ALA A 321 -0.48 -5.35 25.41
C ALA A 321 -0.96 -5.94 26.75
N LEU A 322 -0.54 -5.30 27.82
CA LEU A 322 -0.94 -5.60 29.18
C LEU A 322 -1.61 -4.35 29.77
N ASN A 323 -2.87 -4.48 30.16
CA ASN A 323 -3.60 -3.44 30.87
C ASN A 323 -3.86 -3.92 32.30
N LEU A 324 -3.46 -3.14 33.28
CA LEU A 324 -3.67 -3.39 34.69
C LEU A 324 -4.57 -2.29 35.27
N ARG A 325 -5.59 -2.69 36.02
CA ARG A 325 -6.45 -1.79 36.82
C ARG A 325 -6.45 -2.27 38.25
N LEU A 326 -6.07 -1.35 39.15
CA LEU A 326 -5.99 -1.61 40.59
C LEU A 326 -6.79 -0.55 41.35
N ASN A 327 -7.89 -0.92 41.96
CA ASN A 327 -8.67 -0.08 42.86
C ASN A 327 -7.91 0.08 44.17
N LEU A 328 -7.26 1.24 44.35
CA LEU A 328 -6.53 1.57 45.58
C LEU A 328 -7.50 1.91 46.73
N LEU A 329 -8.54 2.69 46.40
CA LEU A 329 -9.64 3.09 47.25
C LEU A 329 -10.96 2.99 46.46
N GLU A 330 -12.10 3.18 47.12
CA GLU A 330 -13.41 3.15 46.43
C GLU A 330 -13.51 4.18 45.28
N ASP A 331 -12.92 5.34 45.46
CA ASP A 331 -12.95 6.45 44.50
C ASP A 331 -11.62 6.61 43.73
N LEU A 332 -10.59 5.80 43.99
CA LEU A 332 -9.24 5.95 43.42
C LEU A 332 -8.74 4.67 42.76
N GLU A 333 -8.54 4.74 41.46
CA GLU A 333 -8.05 3.66 40.61
C GLU A 333 -6.67 3.98 40.05
N PHE A 334 -5.74 3.02 40.12
CA PHE A 334 -4.48 3.05 39.39
C PHE A 334 -4.62 2.21 38.12
N GLN A 335 -4.32 2.82 37.00
CA GLN A 335 -4.34 2.18 35.68
C GLN A 335 -2.95 2.20 35.05
N THR A 336 -2.54 1.10 34.45
CA THR A 336 -1.32 1.09 33.62
C THR A 336 -1.51 0.24 32.38
N THR A 337 -0.93 0.68 31.27
CA THR A 337 -0.88 -0.02 29.98
C THR A 337 0.56 -0.11 29.55
N ALA A 338 1.03 -1.33 29.29
CA ALA A 338 2.33 -1.58 28.66
C ALA A 338 2.08 -2.31 27.34
N SER A 339 2.68 -1.87 26.26
CA SER A 339 2.55 -2.56 24.97
C SER A 339 3.86 -2.58 24.18
N TYR A 340 3.99 -3.63 23.39
CA TYR A 340 5.05 -3.82 22.41
C TYR A 340 4.45 -4.28 21.10
N ALA A 341 4.82 -3.64 19.99
CA ALA A 341 4.41 -4.03 18.67
C ALA A 341 5.60 -4.07 17.71
N VAL A 342 5.61 -5.05 16.84
CA VAL A 342 6.55 -5.16 15.71
C VAL A 342 5.75 -5.35 14.44
N ALA A 343 5.98 -4.48 13.47
CA ALA A 343 5.44 -4.63 12.11
C ALA A 343 6.61 -4.73 11.13
N THR A 344 6.52 -5.64 10.17
CA THR A 344 7.48 -5.77 9.08
C THR A 344 6.76 -5.79 7.75
N ASN A 345 7.32 -5.11 6.74
CA ASN A 345 6.90 -5.21 5.35
C ASN A 345 8.11 -5.53 4.49
N LYS A 346 7.92 -6.46 3.55
CA LYS A 346 8.87 -6.78 2.48
C LYS A 346 8.15 -6.59 1.17
N ILE A 347 8.72 -5.80 0.28
CA ILE A 347 8.21 -5.57 -1.06
C ILE A 347 9.29 -6.04 -2.03
N LYS A 348 8.90 -6.88 -2.98
CA LYS A 348 9.76 -7.39 -4.06
C LYS A 348 9.06 -7.10 -5.37
N SER A 349 9.63 -6.21 -6.18
CA SER A 349 9.13 -5.90 -7.52
C SER A 349 10.17 -6.27 -8.57
N TRP A 350 9.76 -6.95 -9.62
CA TRP A 350 10.67 -7.39 -10.66
C TRP A 350 10.11 -7.19 -12.06
N ALA A 351 11.00 -6.99 -13.01
CA ALA A 351 10.74 -7.09 -14.44
C ALA A 351 11.84 -7.92 -15.09
N THR A 352 11.47 -8.95 -15.86
CA THR A 352 12.44 -9.77 -16.58
C THR A 352 12.93 -9.06 -17.84
N GLU A 353 14.00 -9.57 -18.45
CA GLU A 353 14.57 -9.04 -19.70
C GLU A 353 13.57 -9.09 -20.89
N ASN A 354 12.45 -9.81 -20.77
CA ASN A 354 11.45 -9.97 -21.82
C ASN A 354 10.36 -8.89 -21.80
N THR A 355 10.40 -7.97 -20.84
CA THR A 355 9.41 -6.90 -20.74
C THR A 355 9.75 -5.73 -21.66
N HIS A 356 8.71 -5.05 -22.15
CA HIS A 356 8.84 -3.77 -22.83
C HIS A 356 9.54 -2.72 -21.94
N TYR A 357 9.28 -2.78 -20.61
CA TYR A 357 9.93 -1.88 -19.65
C TYR A 357 11.45 -2.00 -19.73
N ILE A 358 11.99 -3.23 -19.70
CA ILE A 358 13.43 -3.48 -19.81
C ILE A 358 13.95 -3.25 -21.23
N THR A 359 13.14 -3.57 -22.24
CA THR A 359 13.48 -3.30 -23.65
C THR A 359 13.76 -1.82 -23.89
N LYS A 360 12.95 -0.92 -23.30
CA LYS A 360 13.22 0.54 -23.37
C LYS A 360 14.56 0.92 -22.75
N ILE A 361 14.94 0.29 -21.65
CA ILE A 361 16.21 0.53 -20.95
C ILE A 361 17.37 -0.04 -21.76
N ARG A 362 17.21 -1.26 -22.27
CA ARG A 362 18.22 -1.96 -23.07
C ARG A 362 18.45 -1.31 -24.42
N GLY A 363 17.39 -0.81 -25.06
CA GLY A 363 17.43 -0.11 -26.34
C GLY A 363 17.22 -0.99 -27.59
N TYR A 364 16.98 -2.29 -27.44
CA TYR A 364 16.68 -3.25 -28.51
C TYR A 364 15.83 -4.43 -27.99
N GLU A 365 15.14 -5.12 -28.91
CA GLU A 365 14.33 -6.29 -28.59
C GLU A 365 15.19 -7.53 -28.28
N VAL A 366 14.66 -8.45 -27.50
CA VAL A 366 15.30 -9.76 -27.27
C VAL A 366 15.43 -10.50 -28.61
N GLY A 367 16.64 -10.90 -28.94
CA GLY A 367 16.94 -11.63 -30.20
C GLY A 367 17.06 -10.76 -31.45
N GLU A 368 16.88 -9.44 -31.35
CA GLU A 368 17.00 -8.53 -32.50
C GLU A 368 18.45 -8.33 -32.96
N ILE A 369 19.39 -8.39 -32.03
CA ILE A 369 20.82 -8.13 -32.32
C ILE A 369 21.69 -9.35 -32.05
N LEU A 370 22.82 -9.42 -32.77
CA LEU A 370 23.79 -10.49 -32.57
C LEU A 370 24.57 -10.34 -31.26
N PRO A 371 24.89 -11.46 -30.60
CA PRO A 371 25.78 -11.43 -29.43
C PRO A 371 27.12 -10.76 -29.75
N ASN A 372 27.60 -9.93 -28.81
CA ASN A 372 28.82 -9.14 -28.93
C ASN A 372 28.81 -8.08 -30.05
N SER A 373 27.62 -7.73 -30.58
CA SER A 373 27.53 -6.62 -31.56
C SER A 373 27.85 -5.28 -30.91
N ALA A 374 28.05 -4.25 -31.77
CA ALA A 374 28.29 -2.89 -31.30
C ALA A 374 27.10 -2.34 -30.47
N GLU A 375 25.89 -2.69 -30.89
CA GLU A 375 24.65 -2.31 -30.23
C GLU A 375 24.55 -2.91 -28.82
N GLN A 376 24.83 -4.22 -28.68
CA GLN A 376 24.84 -4.88 -27.37
C GLN A 376 25.90 -4.27 -26.45
N ASN A 377 27.12 -4.04 -26.96
CA ASN A 377 28.22 -3.46 -26.19
C ASN A 377 27.98 -1.98 -25.81
N ALA A 378 27.08 -1.31 -26.51
CA ALA A 378 26.72 0.07 -26.23
C ALA A 378 25.53 0.19 -25.26
N SER A 379 24.79 -0.89 -25.02
CA SER A 379 23.67 -0.92 -24.08
C SER A 379 24.14 -0.75 -22.64
N VAL A 380 23.40 0.03 -21.85
CA VAL A 380 23.63 0.17 -20.40
C VAL A 380 23.19 -1.09 -19.65
N LEU A 381 22.25 -1.86 -20.21
CA LEU A 381 21.72 -3.09 -19.64
C LEU A 381 21.67 -4.21 -20.70
N PRO A 382 22.82 -4.78 -21.10
CA PRO A 382 22.87 -5.77 -22.18
C PRO A 382 22.18 -7.10 -21.82
N PHE A 383 22.07 -7.43 -20.53
CA PHE A 383 21.51 -8.69 -20.04
C PHE A 383 20.68 -8.48 -18.78
N GLY A 384 19.65 -9.32 -18.64
CA GLY A 384 18.81 -9.39 -17.47
C GLY A 384 17.82 -8.24 -17.34
N GLY A 385 17.03 -8.32 -16.32
CA GLY A 385 15.98 -7.39 -15.98
C GLY A 385 16.33 -6.52 -14.77
N LEU A 386 15.32 -6.25 -13.98
CA LEU A 386 15.35 -5.39 -12.79
C LEU A 386 14.76 -6.11 -11.60
N LEU A 387 15.35 -5.95 -10.42
CA LEU A 387 14.80 -6.32 -9.13
C LEU A 387 14.87 -5.13 -8.18
N GLN A 388 13.71 -4.71 -7.69
CA GLN A 388 13.58 -3.78 -6.58
C GLN A 388 13.17 -4.54 -5.33
N SER A 389 13.86 -4.30 -4.22
CA SER A 389 13.55 -4.93 -2.94
C SER A 389 13.52 -3.86 -1.85
N GLU A 390 12.44 -3.85 -1.09
CA GLU A 390 12.27 -2.97 0.06
C GLU A 390 11.95 -3.79 1.30
N TYR A 391 12.56 -3.43 2.40
CA TYR A 391 12.27 -3.98 3.71
C TYR A 391 12.07 -2.84 4.68
N ALA A 392 11.00 -2.91 5.44
CA ALA A 392 10.69 -1.95 6.50
C ALA A 392 10.30 -2.70 7.77
N GLN A 393 10.83 -2.25 8.91
CA GLN A 393 10.45 -2.74 10.23
C GLN A 393 10.19 -1.59 11.17
N THR A 394 9.04 -1.63 11.85
CA THR A 394 8.68 -0.70 12.91
C THR A 394 8.57 -1.45 14.23
N LYS A 395 9.29 -0.97 15.26
CA LYS A 395 9.19 -1.43 16.65
C LYS A 395 8.61 -0.31 17.50
N ASN A 396 7.53 -0.58 18.20
CA ASN A 396 6.84 0.38 19.05
C ASN A 396 6.73 -0.13 20.49
N TYR A 397 7.29 0.62 21.43
CA TYR A 397 7.11 0.42 22.85
C TYR A 397 6.26 1.55 23.41
N SER A 398 5.22 1.23 24.16
CA SER A 398 4.41 2.21 24.86
C SER A 398 4.17 1.79 26.29
N PHE A 399 4.37 2.73 27.20
CA PHE A 399 4.02 2.59 28.59
C PHE A 399 3.24 3.81 29.04
N ARG A 400 2.07 3.60 29.61
CA ARG A 400 1.23 4.66 30.17
C ARG A 400 0.75 4.24 31.54
N SER A 401 0.81 5.16 32.49
CA SER A 401 0.34 4.96 33.86
C SER A 401 -0.45 6.17 34.31
N SER A 402 -1.54 5.96 35.05
CA SER A 402 -2.38 7.04 35.55
C SER A 402 -3.09 6.69 36.85
N LEU A 403 -3.38 7.74 37.61
CA LEU A 403 -4.25 7.72 38.78
C LEU A 403 -5.57 8.40 38.40
N VAL A 404 -6.66 7.70 38.55
CA VAL A 404 -8.02 8.19 38.26
C VAL A 404 -8.79 8.26 39.55
N TYR A 405 -9.18 9.47 39.92
CA TYR A 405 -10.07 9.73 41.05
C TYR A 405 -11.46 10.07 40.51
N ASN A 406 -12.49 9.36 40.98
CA ASN A 406 -13.86 9.52 40.48
C ASN A 406 -14.81 9.51 41.68
N LYS A 407 -15.41 10.67 41.96
CA LYS A 407 -16.29 10.84 43.09
C LYS A 407 -17.54 11.59 42.75
N MET A 408 -18.67 11.11 43.32
CA MET A 408 -19.93 11.81 43.30
C MET A 408 -20.20 12.40 44.69
N PHE A 409 -20.44 13.73 44.76
CA PHE A 409 -20.79 14.44 45.97
C PHE A 409 -22.27 14.80 45.93
N ASN A 410 -23.02 14.47 46.96
CA ASN A 410 -24.43 14.88 47.14
C ASN A 410 -25.34 14.61 45.92
N GLU A 411 -25.13 13.50 45.17
CA GLU A 411 -25.87 13.11 43.96
C GLU A 411 -25.86 14.12 42.78
N ASP A 412 -25.56 15.39 43.06
CA ASP A 412 -25.59 16.48 42.07
C ASP A 412 -24.23 16.80 41.46
N HIS A 413 -23.13 16.48 42.13
CA HIS A 413 -21.76 16.92 41.76
C HIS A 413 -20.87 15.72 41.46
N ARG A 414 -20.46 15.59 40.24
CA ARG A 414 -19.50 14.53 39.80
C ARG A 414 -18.14 15.17 39.50
N LEU A 415 -17.10 14.64 40.10
CA LEU A 415 -15.72 15.05 39.87
C LEU A 415 -14.91 13.84 39.41
N THR A 416 -14.27 13.95 38.25
CA THR A 416 -13.29 12.99 37.74
C THR A 416 -11.96 13.70 37.53
N LEU A 417 -10.91 13.23 38.21
CA LEU A 417 -9.55 13.72 38.02
C LEU A 417 -8.70 12.56 37.46
N ASN A 418 -7.83 12.87 36.51
CA ASN A 418 -6.88 11.91 35.97
C ASN A 418 -5.50 12.55 35.86
N LEU A 419 -4.53 12.00 36.56
CA LEU A 419 -3.11 12.38 36.48
C LEU A 419 -2.35 11.23 35.87
N GLY A 420 -1.65 11.47 34.77
CA GLY A 420 -0.98 10.40 34.04
C GLY A 420 0.36 10.76 33.45
N PHE A 421 1.12 9.71 33.19
CA PHE A 421 2.44 9.73 32.58
C PHE A 421 2.48 8.71 31.44
N GLN A 422 3.13 9.06 30.33
CA GLN A 422 3.26 8.21 29.15
C GLN A 422 4.64 8.29 28.54
N VAL A 423 5.19 7.15 28.16
CA VAL A 423 6.43 7.03 27.37
C VAL A 423 6.12 6.22 26.12
N ASN A 424 6.54 6.71 24.95
CA ASN A 424 6.52 5.96 23.70
C ASN A 424 7.90 6.00 23.06
N SER A 425 8.30 4.88 22.47
CA SER A 425 9.50 4.78 21.65
C SER A 425 9.15 4.04 20.36
N VAL A 426 9.27 4.71 19.23
CA VAL A 426 9.08 4.13 17.91
C VAL A 426 10.42 4.13 17.19
N THR A 427 10.91 2.95 16.85
CA THR A 427 12.09 2.76 16.00
C THR A 427 11.63 2.21 14.67
N GLN A 428 12.02 2.88 13.60
CA GLN A 428 11.76 2.45 12.24
C GLN A 428 13.09 2.22 11.54
N GLU A 429 13.24 1.06 10.95
CA GLU A 429 14.42 0.62 10.21
C GLU A 429 13.97 0.18 8.83
N GLY A 430 14.66 0.60 7.79
CA GLY A 430 14.34 0.22 6.43
C GLY A 430 15.57 0.14 5.56
N ASN A 431 15.47 -0.68 4.52
CA ASN A 431 16.41 -0.66 3.41
C ASN A 431 15.66 -0.80 2.10
N ALA A 432 16.15 -0.13 1.08
CA ALA A 432 15.66 -0.22 -0.29
C ALA A 432 16.84 -0.45 -1.22
N SER A 433 16.71 -1.36 -2.15
CA SER A 433 17.71 -1.66 -3.17
C SER A 433 17.06 -1.80 -4.53
N LEU A 434 17.69 -1.21 -5.55
CA LEU A 434 17.35 -1.34 -6.94
C LEU A 434 18.53 -1.97 -7.65
N ARG A 435 18.34 -3.15 -8.25
CA ARG A 435 19.43 -3.91 -8.89
C ARG A 435 19.04 -4.32 -10.29
N TYR A 436 19.90 -3.98 -11.23
CA TYR A 436 19.77 -4.33 -12.63
C TYR A 436 20.57 -5.58 -12.98
N GLY A 437 20.24 -6.21 -14.11
CA GLY A 437 20.85 -7.47 -14.53
C GLY A 437 20.19 -8.71 -13.93
N TYR A 438 18.97 -8.58 -13.43
CA TYR A 438 18.25 -9.67 -12.78
C TYR A 438 17.88 -10.79 -13.74
N LEU A 439 18.27 -12.01 -13.39
CA LEU A 439 18.08 -13.23 -14.17
C LEU A 439 17.08 -14.15 -13.46
N TYR A 440 15.79 -13.83 -13.59
CA TYR A 440 14.70 -14.53 -12.93
C TYR A 440 14.73 -16.04 -13.19
N TYR A 441 14.78 -16.44 -14.46
CA TYR A 441 14.75 -17.86 -14.87
C TYR A 441 16.07 -18.63 -14.66
N ARG A 442 17.12 -17.96 -14.13
CA ARG A 442 18.43 -18.57 -13.85
C ARG A 442 18.73 -18.64 -12.36
N GLY A 443 17.70 -18.86 -11.53
CA GLY A 443 17.83 -18.97 -10.09
C GLY A 443 18.04 -17.63 -9.39
N GLU A 444 17.37 -16.58 -9.89
CA GLU A 444 17.37 -15.22 -9.30
C GLU A 444 18.76 -14.61 -9.12
N LYS A 445 19.67 -14.89 -10.07
CA LYS A 445 21.02 -14.34 -10.10
C LYS A 445 21.06 -12.98 -10.79
N PHE A 446 22.23 -12.37 -10.79
CA PHE A 446 22.45 -11.10 -11.47
C PHE A 446 23.57 -11.23 -12.50
N ALA A 447 23.33 -10.71 -13.70
CA ALA A 447 24.36 -10.47 -14.69
C ALA A 447 25.19 -9.24 -14.28
N THR A 448 26.44 -9.19 -14.73
CA THR A 448 27.28 -8.02 -14.51
C THR A 448 26.83 -6.87 -15.41
N VAL A 449 26.43 -5.77 -14.81
CA VAL A 449 26.15 -4.51 -15.51
C VAL A 449 27.47 -3.80 -15.80
N PRO A 450 27.66 -3.20 -16.99
CA PRO A 450 28.90 -2.47 -17.33
C PRO A 450 29.21 -1.37 -16.32
N LYS A 451 30.45 -1.32 -15.80
CA LYS A 451 30.90 -0.31 -14.84
C LYS A 451 31.20 1.05 -15.47
N GLU A 452 31.53 1.06 -16.75
CA GLU A 452 31.93 2.29 -17.44
C GLU A 452 31.11 2.48 -18.71
N ILE A 453 30.63 3.68 -18.89
CA ILE A 453 30.05 4.13 -20.16
C ILE A 453 31.20 4.64 -20.99
N THR A 454 31.66 3.88 -21.99
CA THR A 454 32.73 4.29 -22.87
C THR A 454 32.31 5.53 -23.66
N ALA A 455 33.05 6.62 -23.54
CA ALA A 455 32.83 7.84 -24.30
C ALA A 455 32.81 7.54 -25.81
N GLY A 456 31.75 7.96 -26.53
CA GLY A 456 31.56 7.70 -27.96
C GLY A 456 30.66 6.51 -28.30
N LYS A 457 30.27 5.64 -27.34
CA LYS A 457 29.31 4.54 -27.51
C LYS A 457 27.93 4.85 -26.96
N ARG A 458 27.55 6.12 -26.93
CA ARG A 458 26.27 6.54 -26.34
C ARG A 458 25.13 6.39 -27.34
N TYR A 459 24.16 5.57 -27.01
CA TYR A 459 22.85 5.61 -27.65
C TYR A 459 21.90 6.59 -26.95
N HIS A 460 22.27 7.17 -25.78
CA HIS A 460 21.38 7.97 -24.95
C HIS A 460 21.99 9.25 -24.40
N LYS A 461 21.17 10.29 -24.37
CA LYS A 461 21.51 11.58 -23.78
C LYS A 461 21.67 11.52 -22.25
N ASN A 462 20.93 10.62 -21.58
CA ASN A 462 20.88 10.46 -20.10
C ASN A 462 21.40 9.09 -19.61
N SER A 463 22.24 8.41 -20.40
CA SER A 463 22.81 7.11 -20.00
C SER A 463 23.66 7.18 -18.74
N ARG A 464 24.21 8.37 -18.40
CA ARG A 464 24.98 8.57 -17.18
C ARG A 464 24.08 8.48 -15.93
N ASP A 465 22.93 9.16 -15.92
CA ASP A 465 22.02 9.17 -14.78
C ASP A 465 21.49 7.77 -14.48
N LEU A 466 21.10 7.02 -15.52
CA LEU A 466 20.69 5.64 -15.37
C LEU A 466 21.82 4.73 -14.89
N HIS A 467 23.03 4.94 -15.41
CA HIS A 467 24.21 4.19 -14.97
C HIS A 467 24.53 4.47 -13.50
N ASP A 468 24.45 5.72 -13.06
CA ASP A 468 24.68 6.10 -11.67
C ASP A 468 23.61 5.49 -10.76
N GLU A 469 22.35 5.44 -11.21
CA GLU A 469 21.25 4.74 -10.53
C GLU A 469 21.52 3.23 -10.39
N MET A 470 21.99 2.58 -11.47
CA MET A 470 22.34 1.15 -11.46
C MET A 470 23.43 0.79 -10.43
N TRP A 471 24.27 1.78 -10.06
CA TRP A 471 25.37 1.61 -9.10
C TRP A 471 25.13 2.32 -7.76
N ALA A 472 23.98 2.97 -7.58
CA ALA A 472 23.65 3.70 -6.34
C ALA A 472 23.61 2.81 -5.09
N GLY A 473 23.46 1.50 -5.27
CA GLY A 473 23.52 0.54 -4.17
C GLY A 473 22.24 0.46 -3.35
N THR A 474 22.39 0.21 -2.05
CA THR A 474 21.28 0.04 -1.10
C THR A 474 21.16 1.26 -0.21
N THR A 475 20.00 1.84 -0.13
CA THR A 475 19.67 2.89 0.85
C THR A 475 19.25 2.24 2.17
N VAL A 476 19.83 2.71 3.27
CA VAL A 476 19.46 2.27 4.62
C VAL A 476 18.97 3.48 5.40
N THR A 477 17.81 3.34 6.02
CA THR A 477 17.21 4.38 6.85
C THR A 477 16.96 3.86 8.25
N THR A 478 17.25 4.68 9.26
CA THR A 478 16.90 4.39 10.64
C THR A 478 16.38 5.67 11.28
N THR A 479 15.17 5.62 11.80
CA THR A 479 14.61 6.72 12.57
C THR A 479 14.18 6.24 13.94
N LYS A 480 14.40 7.07 14.96
CA LYS A 480 13.96 6.78 16.33
C LYS A 480 13.23 8.01 16.87
N ASN A 481 12.00 7.78 17.29
CA ASN A 481 11.15 8.81 17.88
C ASN A 481 10.76 8.40 19.30
N ASN A 482 11.31 9.12 20.29
CA ASN A 482 10.98 8.95 21.69
C ASN A 482 10.11 10.11 22.14
N THR A 483 9.03 9.83 22.84
CA THR A 483 8.18 10.83 23.46
C THR A 483 7.91 10.50 24.91
N VAL A 484 7.95 11.53 25.77
CA VAL A 484 7.54 11.48 27.16
C VAL A 484 6.46 12.52 27.38
N SER A 485 5.42 12.17 28.08
CA SER A 485 4.29 13.04 28.28
C SER A 485 3.76 12.93 29.70
N GLU A 486 3.42 14.06 30.29
CA GLU A 486 2.66 14.17 31.53
C GLU A 486 1.34 14.84 31.24
N TYR A 487 0.26 14.38 31.83
CA TYR A 487 -1.05 14.97 31.60
C TYR A 487 -1.91 14.97 32.87
N PHE A 488 -2.74 16.00 32.94
CA PHE A 488 -3.75 16.14 33.95
C PHE A 488 -5.07 16.47 33.29
N THR A 489 -6.14 15.75 33.64
CA THR A 489 -7.50 16.07 33.20
C THR A 489 -8.43 16.17 34.40
N ALA A 490 -9.31 17.16 34.40
CA ALA A 490 -10.37 17.32 35.37
C ALA A 490 -11.70 17.49 34.66
N VAL A 491 -12.67 16.68 35.01
CA VAL A 491 -14.05 16.77 34.52
C VAL A 491 -14.96 17.00 35.72
N TYR A 492 -15.69 18.08 35.69
CA TYR A 492 -16.69 18.40 36.70
C TYR A 492 -18.07 18.46 36.05
N GLY A 493 -19.00 17.70 36.58
CA GLY A 493 -20.40 17.67 36.18
C GLY A 493 -21.32 18.16 37.30
N TYR A 494 -22.27 19.04 36.99
CA TYR A 494 -23.30 19.49 37.89
C TYR A 494 -24.68 19.10 37.35
N LYS A 495 -25.40 18.30 38.13
CA LYS A 495 -26.77 17.77 37.80
C LYS A 495 -26.86 17.16 36.41
N GLU A 496 -25.76 16.56 35.92
CA GLU A 496 -25.64 16.02 34.55
C GLU A 496 -26.01 17.00 33.42
N ARG A 497 -26.19 18.28 33.73
CA ARG A 497 -26.57 19.34 32.78
C ARG A 497 -25.40 20.23 32.39
N TYR A 498 -24.53 20.51 33.33
CA TYR A 498 -23.37 21.37 33.11
C TYR A 498 -22.12 20.56 33.28
N ILE A 499 -21.31 20.52 32.24
CA ILE A 499 -20.06 19.75 32.23
C ILE A 499 -18.93 20.74 31.93
N MET A 500 -17.93 20.77 32.78
CA MET A 500 -16.71 21.56 32.60
C MET A 500 -15.53 20.59 32.50
N ASN A 501 -14.72 20.74 31.46
CA ASN A 501 -13.53 19.95 31.21
C ASN A 501 -12.29 20.85 31.23
N PHE A 502 -11.27 20.45 31.97
CA PHE A 502 -9.95 21.08 31.97
C PHE A 502 -8.91 20.03 31.67
N ASN A 503 -8.05 20.28 30.68
CA ASN A 503 -6.98 19.38 30.32
C ASN A 503 -5.66 20.15 30.18
N ALA A 504 -4.62 19.67 30.82
CA ALA A 504 -3.26 20.15 30.70
C ALA A 504 -2.34 18.98 30.33
N ARG A 505 -1.46 19.17 29.36
CA ARG A 505 -0.51 18.17 28.93
C ARG A 505 0.83 18.81 28.61
N LEU A 506 1.89 18.14 28.97
CA LEU A 506 3.28 18.49 28.68
C LEU A 506 3.91 17.36 27.88
N ASP A 507 4.27 17.59 26.63
CA ASP A 507 4.91 16.64 25.74
C ASP A 507 6.37 17.00 25.52
N ALA A 508 7.27 16.03 25.66
CA ALA A 508 8.67 16.13 25.26
C ALA A 508 8.99 15.10 24.18
N SER A 509 9.80 15.49 23.18
CA SER A 509 10.23 14.59 22.11
C SER A 509 11.67 14.88 21.71
N ASN A 510 12.39 13.85 21.30
CA ASN A 510 13.73 13.98 20.70
C ASN A 510 13.68 14.67 19.31
N ARG A 511 12.48 14.92 18.75
CA ARG A 511 12.26 15.68 17.50
C ARG A 511 12.07 17.17 17.73
N PHE A 512 11.85 17.62 18.95
CA PHE A 512 11.66 19.03 19.29
C PHE A 512 13.02 19.72 19.49
N GLY A 513 13.72 20.06 18.40
CA GLY A 513 14.92 20.89 18.41
C GLY A 513 16.07 20.50 19.36
N GLN A 514 17.22 21.14 19.21
CA GLN A 514 18.38 20.94 20.10
C GLN A 514 18.39 21.87 21.33
N ASP A 515 17.58 22.93 21.30
CA ASP A 515 17.50 23.90 22.39
C ASP A 515 16.76 23.30 23.59
N GLU A 516 17.41 23.25 24.74
CA GLU A 516 16.85 22.66 25.98
C GLU A 516 15.53 23.27 26.41
N ASN A 517 15.31 24.57 26.13
CA ASN A 517 14.10 25.30 26.46
C ASN A 517 12.92 24.97 25.51
N LYS A 518 13.16 24.28 24.39
CA LYS A 518 12.13 23.95 23.38
C LYS A 518 11.80 22.45 23.33
N LYS A 519 12.36 21.63 24.23
CA LYS A 519 12.09 20.19 24.29
C LYS A 519 10.69 19.86 24.80
N PHE A 520 10.02 20.79 25.48
CA PHE A 520 8.71 20.61 26.07
C PHE A 520 7.65 21.46 25.34
N ASN A 521 6.57 20.82 24.97
CA ASN A 521 5.43 21.48 24.32
C ASN A 521 4.19 21.36 25.22
N PRO A 522 3.80 22.43 25.92
CA PRO A 522 2.61 22.44 26.75
C PRO A 522 1.34 22.59 25.88
N SER A 523 0.30 21.89 26.22
CA SER A 523 -1.04 22.08 25.67
C SER A 523 -2.05 22.21 26.78
N LEU A 524 -3.00 23.15 26.62
CA LEU A 524 -4.07 23.43 27.56
C LEU A 524 -5.40 23.48 26.81
N SER A 525 -6.43 22.86 27.34
CA SER A 525 -7.78 22.97 26.78
C SER A 525 -8.81 23.10 27.90
N ILE A 526 -9.81 23.93 27.69
CA ILE A 526 -10.97 24.13 28.57
C ILE A 526 -12.21 23.96 27.70
N GLY A 527 -13.15 23.17 28.15
CA GLY A 527 -14.47 22.98 27.52
C GLY A 527 -15.59 23.13 28.51
N VAL A 528 -16.68 23.67 28.07
CA VAL A 528 -17.90 23.81 28.87
C VAL A 528 -19.08 23.32 28.04
#